data_7a455d50606643f89421db73b3b2fad3
#
_entry.id   7a455d50606643f89421db73b3b2fad3
#
_cell.length_a   1.000
_cell.length_b   1.000
_cell.length_c   1.000
_cell.angle_alpha   90.00
_cell.angle_beta   90.00
_cell.angle_gamma   90.00
#
_symmetry.space_group_name_H-M   'P 1'
#
loop_
_entity.id
_entity.type
_entity.pdbx_description
1 polymer ?
#
loop_
_entity_poly.entity_id
_entity_poly.type
_entity_poly.pdbx_seq_one_letter_code
_entity_poly.pdbx_strand_id
1 'polypeptide(L)'
;MKKENNIAPIFRRFMAAFVDTSYILLLYFGLNIVGKNILGINYSLFDYFIVIICFCYLVIPTGLYGKTIGKWALRIKVVNPEGDNIGIGAAFAREIGGKFIAIMPLMIGIFWIIKDDKNRAWYDIFFETLVIKETKTEKKKWVFQKAF
;
A
#
# COMPACT_ATOMS: atom_id res chain seq x y z
N MET A 1 -19.70 -17.83 3.05
CA MET A 1 -19.39 -17.97 1.61
C MET A 1 -19.65 -16.71 0.76
N LYS A 2 -19.50 -15.45 1.27
CA LYS A 2 -19.72 -14.19 0.49
C LYS A 2 -18.45 -13.34 0.30
N LYS A 3 -17.26 -13.81 0.73
CA LYS A 3 -16.00 -13.04 0.68
C LYS A 3 -15.17 -13.21 -0.60
N GLU A 4 -15.37 -14.28 -1.38
CA GLU A 4 -14.53 -14.58 -2.55
C GLU A 4 -14.79 -13.66 -3.76
N ASN A 5 -15.99 -13.09 -3.91
CA ASN A 5 -16.35 -12.28 -5.07
C ASN A 5 -15.81 -10.82 -5.05
N ASN A 6 -15.07 -10.42 -4.01
CA ASN A 6 -14.59 -9.04 -3.85
C ASN A 6 -13.08 -8.87 -3.99
N ILE A 7 -12.36 -9.87 -4.48
CA ILE A 7 -10.91 -9.77 -4.68
C ILE A 7 -10.60 -8.73 -5.76
N ALA A 8 -9.62 -7.88 -5.49
CA ALA A 8 -9.22 -6.85 -6.43
C ALA A 8 -8.45 -7.46 -7.62
N PRO A 9 -8.83 -7.17 -8.87
CA PRO A 9 -8.11 -7.65 -10.04
C PRO A 9 -6.70 -7.05 -10.08
N ILE A 10 -5.77 -7.79 -10.65
CA ILE A 10 -4.35 -7.44 -10.78
C ILE A 10 -4.17 -6.04 -11.36
N PHE A 11 -4.93 -5.72 -12.42
CA PHE A 11 -4.83 -4.43 -13.09
C PHE A 11 -5.08 -3.24 -12.14
N ARG A 12 -6.09 -3.32 -11.26
CA ARG A 12 -6.36 -2.27 -10.26
C ARG A 12 -5.22 -2.15 -9.23
N ARG A 13 -4.64 -3.28 -8.84
CA ARG A 13 -3.49 -3.29 -7.90
C ARG A 13 -2.27 -2.62 -8.52
N PHE A 14 -2.00 -2.94 -9.81
CA PHE A 14 -0.91 -2.32 -10.56
C PHE A 14 -1.14 -0.81 -10.74
N MET A 15 -2.33 -0.39 -11.14
CA MET A 15 -2.66 1.03 -11.27
C MET A 15 -2.55 1.77 -9.92
N ALA A 16 -3.00 1.16 -8.82
CA ALA A 16 -2.84 1.76 -7.49
C ALA A 16 -1.36 1.93 -7.12
N ALA A 17 -0.53 0.92 -7.37
CA ALA A 17 0.90 1.02 -7.14
C ALA A 17 1.55 2.09 -8.02
N PHE A 18 1.13 2.23 -9.28
CA PHE A 18 1.61 3.28 -10.18
C PHE A 18 1.26 4.68 -9.67
N VAL A 19 0.02 4.90 -9.21
CA VAL A 19 -0.41 6.19 -8.63
C VAL A 19 0.36 6.48 -7.34
N ASP A 20 0.53 5.49 -6.46
CA ASP A 20 1.31 5.66 -5.22
C ASP A 20 2.77 6.00 -5.52
N THR A 21 3.39 5.31 -6.49
CA THR A 21 4.78 5.58 -6.90
C THR A 21 4.92 6.98 -7.50
N SER A 22 3.99 7.40 -8.36
CA SER A 22 3.98 8.75 -8.93
C SER A 22 3.86 9.81 -7.84
N TYR A 23 2.98 9.59 -6.85
CA TYR A 23 2.83 10.50 -5.71
C TYR A 23 4.10 10.58 -4.86
N ILE A 24 4.75 9.45 -4.59
CA ILE A 24 6.02 9.40 -3.84
C ILE A 24 7.12 10.16 -4.59
N LEU A 25 7.23 9.98 -5.91
CA LEU A 25 8.21 10.70 -6.72
C LEU A 25 7.95 12.22 -6.68
N LEU A 26 6.70 12.64 -6.84
CA LEU A 26 6.34 14.07 -6.72
C LEU A 26 6.66 14.62 -5.34
N LEU A 27 6.36 13.88 -4.28
CA LEU A 27 6.69 14.26 -2.91
C LEU A 27 8.21 14.37 -2.72
N TYR A 28 8.96 13.37 -3.16
CA TYR A 28 10.42 13.34 -3.06
C TYR A 28 11.06 14.52 -3.80
N PHE A 29 10.72 14.73 -5.07
CA PHE A 29 11.27 15.83 -5.85
C PHE A 29 10.82 17.20 -5.33
N GLY A 30 9.54 17.35 -4.96
CA GLY A 30 9.01 18.59 -4.41
C GLY A 30 9.73 19.01 -3.12
N LEU A 31 9.88 18.07 -2.18
CA LEU A 31 10.60 18.33 -0.93
C LEU A 31 12.09 18.63 -1.16
N ASN A 32 12.73 17.96 -2.12
CA ASN A 32 14.12 18.26 -2.51
C ASN A 32 14.27 19.67 -3.09
N ILE A 33 13.36 20.07 -3.98
CA ILE A 33 13.39 21.42 -4.57
C ILE A 33 13.23 22.48 -3.48
N VAL A 34 12.24 22.31 -2.58
CA VAL A 34 12.02 23.24 -1.48
C VAL A 34 13.20 23.26 -0.52
N GLY A 35 13.68 22.10 -0.09
CA GLY A 35 14.79 22.01 0.85
C GLY A 35 16.10 22.61 0.31
N LYS A 36 16.47 22.25 -0.90
CA LYS A 36 17.76 22.66 -1.49
C LYS A 36 17.72 24.09 -2.03
N ASN A 37 16.65 24.47 -2.76
CA ASN A 37 16.62 25.75 -3.47
C ASN A 37 16.03 26.90 -2.63
N ILE A 38 15.09 26.60 -1.73
CA ILE A 38 14.42 27.63 -0.93
C ILE A 38 15.05 27.75 0.46
N LEU A 39 15.33 26.62 1.12
CA LEU A 39 15.87 26.60 2.47
C LEU A 39 17.39 26.47 2.52
N GLY A 40 18.07 26.24 1.40
CA GLY A 40 19.53 26.10 1.33
C GLY A 40 20.08 24.87 2.05
N ILE A 41 19.23 23.87 2.33
CA ILE A 41 19.62 22.66 3.03
C ILE A 41 20.28 21.70 2.04
N ASN A 42 21.60 21.54 2.18
CA ASN A 42 22.41 20.80 1.19
C ASN A 42 23.07 19.56 1.79
N TYR A 43 22.30 18.74 2.53
CA TYR A 43 22.88 17.63 3.28
C TYR A 43 22.20 16.29 2.95
N SER A 44 23.01 15.25 2.88
CA SER A 44 22.54 13.86 2.72
C SER A 44 21.54 13.42 3.82
N LEU A 45 21.65 13.95 5.02
CA LEU A 45 20.70 13.72 6.11
C LEU A 45 19.26 14.15 5.73
N PHE A 46 19.12 15.25 4.97
CA PHE A 46 17.80 15.71 4.52
C PHE A 46 17.17 14.73 3.53
N ASP A 47 17.96 14.15 2.64
CA ASP A 47 17.49 13.12 1.70
C ASP A 47 16.99 11.88 2.47
N TYR A 48 17.67 11.45 3.54
CA TYR A 48 17.19 10.36 4.41
C TYR A 48 15.86 10.71 5.10
N PHE A 49 15.69 11.95 5.56
CA PHE A 49 14.42 12.40 6.14
C PHE A 49 13.27 12.31 5.13
N ILE A 50 13.49 12.73 3.89
CA ILE A 50 12.47 12.63 2.83
C ILE A 50 12.11 11.17 2.56
N VAL A 51 13.10 10.27 2.50
CA VAL A 51 12.86 8.83 2.31
C VAL A 51 12.02 8.26 3.45
N ILE A 52 12.29 8.65 4.70
CA ILE A 52 11.48 8.23 5.86
C ILE A 52 10.04 8.73 5.73
N ILE A 53 9.83 9.98 5.34
CA ILE A 53 8.48 10.54 5.12
C ILE A 53 7.74 9.75 4.03
N CYS A 54 8.38 9.47 2.91
CA CYS A 54 7.82 8.67 1.82
C CYS A 54 7.46 7.25 2.28
N PHE A 55 8.31 6.66 3.12
CA PHE A 55 8.06 5.35 3.69
C PHE A 55 6.89 5.35 4.68
N CYS A 56 6.83 6.35 5.58
CA CYS A 56 5.70 6.53 6.50
C CYS A 56 4.37 6.69 5.75
N TYR A 57 4.38 7.38 4.62
CA TYR A 57 3.21 7.49 3.74
C TYR A 57 2.68 6.13 3.26
N LEU A 58 3.55 5.16 3.00
CA LEU A 58 3.11 3.82 2.59
C LEU A 58 2.59 3.00 3.78
N VAL A 59 3.28 3.05 4.92
CA VAL A 59 3.02 2.19 6.07
C VAL A 59 1.82 2.66 6.88
N ILE A 60 1.79 3.94 7.29
CA ILE A 60 0.80 4.43 8.24
C ILE A 60 -0.63 4.34 7.68
N PRO A 61 -0.95 4.86 6.47
CA PRO A 61 -2.30 4.75 5.93
C PRO A 61 -2.71 3.31 5.61
N THR A 62 -1.75 2.47 5.19
CA THR A 62 -2.01 1.04 4.95
C THR A 62 -2.32 0.31 6.25
N GLY A 63 -1.61 0.60 7.34
CA GLY A 63 -1.84 -0.03 8.64
C GLY A 63 -3.14 0.40 9.30
N LEU A 64 -3.44 1.70 9.27
CA LEU A 64 -4.61 2.27 9.96
C LEU A 64 -5.90 2.10 9.16
N TYR A 65 -5.84 2.31 7.85
CA TYR A 65 -7.02 2.36 6.98
C TYR A 65 -7.05 1.24 5.93
N GLY A 66 -5.97 0.47 5.79
CA GLY A 66 -5.78 -0.51 4.73
C GLY A 66 -5.58 0.11 3.34
N LYS A 67 -5.32 1.43 3.24
CA LYS A 67 -5.31 2.16 1.97
C LYS A 67 -4.23 3.23 1.96
N THR A 68 -3.60 3.41 0.81
CA THR A 68 -2.86 4.61 0.42
C THR A 68 -3.73 5.48 -0.49
N ILE A 69 -3.25 6.63 -0.92
CA ILE A 69 -3.96 7.51 -1.87
C ILE A 69 -4.26 6.77 -3.18
N GLY A 70 -3.29 6.04 -3.74
CA GLY A 70 -3.49 5.25 -4.96
C GLY A 70 -4.49 4.12 -4.77
N LYS A 71 -4.42 3.40 -3.66
CA LYS A 71 -5.40 2.35 -3.32
C LYS A 71 -6.81 2.93 -3.11
N TRP A 72 -6.89 4.09 -2.49
CA TRP A 72 -8.17 4.79 -2.29
C TRP A 72 -8.78 5.25 -3.63
N ALA A 73 -7.99 5.83 -4.53
CA ALA A 73 -8.44 6.25 -5.87
C ALA A 73 -9.00 5.09 -6.69
N LEU A 74 -8.38 3.91 -6.59
CA LEU A 74 -8.79 2.68 -7.30
C LEU A 74 -9.84 1.86 -6.52
N ARG A 75 -10.31 2.36 -5.37
CA ARG A 75 -11.30 1.71 -4.51
C ARG A 75 -10.91 0.28 -4.14
N ILE A 76 -9.67 0.09 -3.74
CA ILE A 76 -9.16 -1.17 -3.21
C ILE A 76 -8.65 -0.96 -1.78
N LYS A 77 -8.67 -2.03 -0.99
CA LYS A 77 -8.27 -2.05 0.41
C LYS A 77 -7.50 -3.31 0.74
N VAL A 78 -6.48 -3.16 1.57
CA VAL A 78 -5.74 -4.28 2.16
C VAL A 78 -6.39 -4.65 3.49
N VAL A 79 -6.69 -5.93 3.69
CA VAL A 79 -7.32 -6.46 4.89
C VAL A 79 -6.67 -7.78 5.29
N ASN A 80 -6.86 -8.17 6.55
CA ASN A 80 -6.56 -9.50 7.04
C ASN A 80 -7.64 -10.51 6.57
N PRO A 81 -7.50 -11.82 6.80
CA PRO A 81 -8.49 -12.80 6.41
C PRO A 81 -9.87 -12.59 7.05
N GLU A 82 -9.94 -11.97 8.23
CA GLU A 82 -11.18 -11.61 8.94
C GLU A 82 -11.90 -10.42 8.28
N GLY A 83 -11.18 -9.62 7.49
CA GLY A 83 -11.68 -8.43 6.78
C GLY A 83 -11.40 -7.12 7.50
N ASP A 84 -10.60 -7.13 8.57
CA ASP A 84 -10.20 -5.97 9.35
C ASP A 84 -8.92 -5.31 8.81
N ASN A 85 -8.55 -4.17 9.38
CA ASN A 85 -7.29 -3.53 9.05
C ASN A 85 -6.12 -4.36 9.57
N ILE A 86 -5.03 -4.41 8.79
CA ILE A 86 -3.88 -5.25 9.09
C ILE A 86 -3.02 -4.73 10.26
N GLY A 87 -3.21 -3.47 10.68
CA GLY A 87 -2.38 -2.83 11.69
C GLY A 87 -1.04 -2.32 11.15
N ILE A 88 -0.40 -1.39 11.89
CA ILE A 88 0.85 -0.73 11.44
C ILE A 88 2.00 -1.72 11.37
N GLY A 89 2.12 -2.65 12.33
CA GLY A 89 3.21 -3.64 12.36
C GLY A 89 3.18 -4.57 11.14
N ALA A 90 2.02 -5.11 10.80
CA ALA A 90 1.87 -5.96 9.62
C ALA A 90 2.04 -5.16 8.31
N ALA A 91 1.58 -3.89 8.28
CA ALA A 91 1.81 -3.00 7.14
C ALA A 91 3.31 -2.72 6.94
N PHE A 92 4.04 -2.44 8.02
CA PHE A 92 5.49 -2.24 8.00
C PHE A 92 6.23 -3.47 7.48
N ALA A 93 5.96 -4.64 8.07
CA ALA A 93 6.58 -5.90 7.67
C ALA A 93 6.28 -6.22 6.20
N ARG A 94 5.05 -5.96 5.73
CA ARG A 94 4.62 -6.16 4.34
C ARG A 94 5.30 -5.19 3.37
N GLU A 95 5.41 -3.91 3.71
CA GLU A 95 6.02 -2.91 2.82
C GLU A 95 7.54 -3.07 2.72
N ILE A 96 8.23 -3.47 3.81
CA ILE A 96 9.66 -3.79 3.76
C ILE A 96 9.88 -5.19 3.22
N GLY A 97 9.38 -6.20 3.91
CA GLY A 97 9.60 -7.61 3.58
C GLY A 97 9.03 -7.97 2.21
N GLY A 98 7.85 -7.43 1.87
CA GLY A 98 7.21 -7.68 0.59
C GLY A 98 8.00 -7.15 -0.60
N LYS A 99 8.61 -5.98 -0.48
CA LYS A 99 9.47 -5.43 -1.54
C LYS A 99 10.80 -6.16 -1.65
N PHE A 100 11.40 -6.53 -0.51
CA PHE A 100 12.61 -7.38 -0.52
C PHE A 100 12.34 -8.73 -1.17
N ILE A 101 11.27 -9.41 -0.79
CA ILE A 101 10.87 -10.70 -1.35
C ILE A 101 10.49 -10.59 -2.83
N ALA A 102 9.90 -9.47 -3.27
CA ALA A 102 9.54 -9.26 -4.67
C ALA A 102 10.75 -8.95 -5.58
N ILE A 103 11.80 -8.35 -5.03
CA ILE A 103 13.02 -7.98 -5.79
C ILE A 103 13.99 -9.16 -5.90
N MET A 104 14.12 -9.97 -4.85
CA MET A 104 15.12 -11.04 -4.78
C MET A 104 15.00 -12.12 -5.87
N PRO A 105 13.84 -12.65 -6.25
CA PRO A 105 13.72 -13.63 -7.33
C PRO A 105 13.27 -13.01 -8.66
N LEU A 106 13.97 -11.99 -9.19
CA LEU A 106 13.75 -11.47 -10.55
C LEU A 106 12.26 -11.19 -10.87
N MET A 107 11.52 -10.55 -9.98
CA MET A 107 10.08 -10.26 -10.11
C MET A 107 9.16 -11.49 -10.16
N ILE A 108 9.64 -12.71 -9.98
CA ILE A 108 8.84 -13.95 -10.04
C ILE A 108 7.67 -13.89 -9.03
N GLY A 109 7.89 -13.27 -7.87
CA GLY A 109 6.84 -13.08 -6.86
C GLY A 109 5.65 -12.21 -7.32
N ILE A 110 5.86 -11.34 -8.30
CA ILE A 110 4.77 -10.54 -8.91
C ILE A 110 4.04 -11.37 -9.97
N PHE A 111 4.76 -12.17 -10.76
CA PHE A 111 4.14 -13.08 -11.74
C PHE A 111 3.29 -14.17 -11.09
N TRP A 112 3.58 -14.54 -9.83
CA TRP A 112 2.76 -15.48 -9.08
C TRP A 112 1.32 -15.01 -8.91
N ILE A 113 1.05 -13.70 -8.87
CA ILE A 113 -0.30 -13.12 -8.80
C ILE A 113 -1.20 -13.63 -9.94
N ILE A 114 -0.63 -13.87 -11.13
CA ILE A 114 -1.36 -14.34 -12.31
C ILE A 114 -1.80 -15.80 -12.13
N LYS A 115 -1.04 -16.59 -11.38
CA LYS A 115 -1.25 -18.03 -11.17
C LYS A 115 -2.10 -18.33 -9.93
N ASP A 116 -2.19 -17.40 -8.98
CA ASP A 116 -2.96 -17.59 -7.75
C ASP A 116 -4.44 -17.26 -7.94
N ASP A 117 -5.35 -18.17 -7.62
CA ASP A 117 -6.80 -18.00 -7.76
C ASP A 117 -7.35 -16.79 -6.99
N LYS A 118 -6.66 -16.35 -5.94
CA LYS A 118 -7.00 -15.18 -5.12
C LYS A 118 -6.20 -13.94 -5.49
N ASN A 119 -5.50 -13.95 -6.63
CA ASN A 119 -4.65 -12.85 -7.11
C ASN A 119 -3.71 -12.30 -6.02
N ARG A 120 -3.11 -13.17 -5.18
CA ARG A 120 -2.20 -12.78 -4.11
C ARG A 120 -0.77 -12.75 -4.63
N ALA A 121 -0.02 -11.71 -4.29
CA ALA A 121 1.44 -11.73 -4.43
C ALA A 121 2.06 -12.60 -3.33
N TRP A 122 3.30 -13.03 -3.48
CA TRP A 122 3.99 -13.83 -2.46
C TRP A 122 3.98 -13.16 -1.09
N TYR A 123 4.19 -11.86 -1.02
CA TYR A 123 4.12 -11.12 0.23
C TYR A 123 2.70 -11.06 0.83
N ASP A 124 1.65 -11.08 0.01
CA ASP A 124 0.27 -11.19 0.51
C ASP A 124 0.01 -12.57 1.13
N ILE A 125 0.60 -13.62 0.56
CA ILE A 125 0.51 -14.99 1.10
C ILE A 125 1.30 -15.09 2.41
N PHE A 126 2.53 -14.56 2.43
CA PHE A 126 3.41 -14.64 3.59
C PHE A 126 2.86 -13.86 4.81
N PHE A 127 2.22 -12.73 4.57
CA PHE A 127 1.63 -11.90 5.62
C PHE A 127 0.12 -12.12 5.81
N GLU A 128 -0.44 -13.18 5.21
CA GLU A 128 -1.86 -13.53 5.29
C GLU A 128 -2.79 -12.35 5.00
N THR A 129 -2.47 -11.53 3.99
CA THR A 129 -3.24 -10.36 3.61
C THR A 129 -4.02 -10.58 2.32
N LEU A 130 -5.14 -9.89 2.18
CA LEU A 130 -5.97 -9.90 0.98
C LEU A 130 -6.17 -8.46 0.49
N VAL A 131 -6.20 -8.28 -0.83
CA VAL A 131 -6.56 -6.99 -1.44
C VAL A 131 -7.95 -7.12 -2.02
N ILE A 132 -8.91 -6.41 -1.44
CA ILE A 132 -10.32 -6.46 -1.81
C ILE A 132 -10.78 -5.17 -2.49
N LYS A 133 -11.83 -5.27 -3.32
CA LYS A 133 -12.56 -4.11 -3.83
C LYS A 133 -13.44 -3.53 -2.73
N GLU A 134 -13.45 -2.23 -2.58
CA GLU A 134 -14.34 -1.55 -1.65
C GLU A 134 -15.75 -1.41 -2.26
N THR A 135 -16.71 -2.11 -1.71
CA THR A 135 -18.12 -2.04 -2.11
C THR A 135 -18.86 -0.96 -1.30
N LYS A 136 -19.89 -0.33 -1.89
CA LYS A 136 -20.71 0.72 -1.21
C LYS A 136 -21.27 0.28 0.14
N THR A 137 -21.50 -1.00 0.34
CA THR A 137 -22.04 -1.60 1.58
C THR A 137 -21.02 -1.55 2.72
N GLU A 138 -19.72 -1.67 2.43
CA GLU A 138 -18.68 -1.59 3.45
C GLU A 138 -18.44 -0.16 3.93
N LYS A 139 -18.59 0.86 3.05
CA LYS A 139 -18.53 2.26 3.48
C LYS A 139 -19.55 2.57 4.58
N LYS A 140 -20.76 1.99 4.54
CA LYS A 140 -21.76 2.16 5.60
C LYS A 140 -21.33 1.55 6.93
N LYS A 141 -20.74 0.34 6.93
CA LYS A 141 -20.24 -0.29 8.17
C LYS A 141 -19.20 0.55 8.88
N TRP A 142 -18.27 1.16 8.14
CA TRP A 142 -17.21 2.00 8.71
C TRP A 142 -17.69 3.31 9.31
N VAL A 143 -18.73 3.91 8.73
CA VAL A 143 -19.35 5.13 9.27
C VAL A 143 -20.06 4.82 10.60
N PHE A 144 -20.75 3.68 10.69
CA PHE A 144 -21.43 3.27 11.92
C PHE A 144 -20.45 2.80 13.02
N GLN A 145 -19.34 2.15 12.67
CA GLN A 145 -18.37 1.66 13.64
C GLN A 145 -17.48 2.75 14.25
N LYS A 146 -17.37 3.92 13.60
CA LYS A 146 -16.71 5.13 14.14
C LYS A 146 -17.65 6.05 14.93
N ALA A 147 -18.94 5.79 14.91
CA ALA A 147 -19.95 6.63 15.59
C ALA A 147 -20.29 6.13 17.00
N PHE A 148 -19.72 5.03 17.42
CA PHE A 148 -19.78 4.47 18.77
C PHE A 148 -18.37 4.14 19.25
#